data_a962cb07160e28492560ea8dba5e3cd5
#
_entry.id   a962cb07160e28492560ea8dba5e3cd5
#
_cell.length_a   1.000
_cell.length_b   1.000
_cell.length_c   1.000
_cell.angle_alpha   90.00
_cell.angle_beta   90.00
_cell.angle_gamma   90.00
#
_symmetry.space_group_name_H-M   'P 1'
#
loop_
_entity.id
_entity.type
_entity.pdbx_description
1 polymer ?
#
loop_
_entity_poly.entity_id
_entity_poly.type
_entity_poly.pdbx_seq_one_letter_code
_entity_poly.pdbx_strand_id
1 'polypeptide(L)' 'MSVYRVIDIIGTSSNSWEEAAAEALRTVRQTIRDVRVAEVVRQDIHLEEDGGIIYRSKLQVSFKYESDR' A
#
# COMPACT_ATOMS: atom_id res chain seq x y z
N MET A 1 -7.16 7.77 24.45
CA MET A 1 -5.92 7.50 23.72
C MET A 1 -6.13 6.36 22.76
N SER A 2 -5.35 6.37 21.70
CA SER A 2 -5.50 5.35 20.65
C SER A 2 -4.15 4.74 20.32
N VAL A 3 -4.18 3.49 19.89
CA VAL A 3 -2.98 2.79 19.46
C VAL A 3 -3.24 2.30 18.05
N TYR A 4 -2.24 2.45 17.20
CA TYR A 4 -2.35 2.06 15.79
C TYR A 4 -1.29 1.03 15.46
N ARG A 5 -1.62 0.18 14.52
CA ARG A 5 -0.66 -0.73 13.92
C ARG A 5 -0.30 -0.21 12.55
N VAL A 6 0.92 -0.49 12.13
CA VAL A 6 1.41 -0.08 10.82
C VAL A 6 1.95 -1.31 10.11
N ILE A 7 1.56 -1.47 8.86
CA ILE A 7 2.11 -2.51 8.02
C ILE A 7 2.63 -1.89 6.74
N ASP A 8 3.60 -2.56 6.12
CA ASP A 8 4.14 -2.15 4.84
C ASP A 8 3.53 -3.01 3.75
N ILE A 9 3.11 -2.36 2.67
CA ILE A 9 2.62 -3.08 1.51
C ILE A 9 3.21 -2.45 0.26
N ILE A 10 3.25 -3.22 -0.82
CA ILE A 10 3.73 -2.72 -2.11
C ILE A 10 2.68 -3.05 -3.16
N GLY A 11 2.28 -2.02 -3.89
CA GLY A 11 1.43 -2.20 -5.04
C GLY A 11 2.23 -2.02 -6.31
N THR A 12 1.75 -2.61 -7.38
CA THR A 12 2.40 -2.50 -8.68
C THR A 12 1.38 -2.15 -9.74
N SER A 13 1.86 -1.50 -10.80
CA SER A 13 1.02 -1.14 -11.93
C SER A 13 1.89 -0.93 -13.14
N SER A 14 1.38 -1.28 -14.31
CA SER A 14 2.08 -0.96 -15.54
C SER A 14 1.78 0.46 -16.00
N ASN A 15 0.93 1.20 -15.30
CA ASN A 15 0.46 2.50 -15.76
C ASN A 15 1.00 3.67 -14.96
N SER A 16 0.97 3.58 -13.64
CA SER A 16 1.39 4.73 -12.83
C SER A 16 1.60 4.32 -11.38
N TRP A 17 2.31 5.19 -10.65
CA TRP A 17 2.48 4.99 -9.22
C TRP A 17 1.18 5.18 -8.47
N GLU A 18 0.34 6.09 -8.94
CA GLU A 18 -0.95 6.31 -8.30
C GLU A 18 -1.82 5.06 -8.40
N GLU A 19 -1.83 4.44 -9.57
CA GLU A 19 -2.60 3.23 -9.73
C GLU A 19 -2.01 2.10 -8.90
N ALA A 20 -0.68 2.04 -8.81
CA ALA A 20 -0.03 1.04 -7.97
C ALA A 20 -0.46 1.20 -6.52
N ALA A 21 -0.48 2.43 -6.02
CA ALA A 21 -0.91 2.69 -4.65
C ALA A 21 -2.38 2.35 -4.45
N ALA A 22 -3.22 2.73 -5.40
CA ALA A 22 -4.66 2.43 -5.29
C ALA A 22 -4.92 0.95 -5.28
N GLU A 23 -4.17 0.20 -6.08
CA GLU A 23 -4.33 -1.25 -6.13
C GLU A 23 -3.96 -1.88 -4.80
N ALA A 24 -2.85 -1.41 -4.20
CA ALA A 24 -2.43 -1.91 -2.90
C ALA A 24 -3.51 -1.65 -1.85
N LEU A 25 -4.08 -0.45 -1.86
CA LEU A 25 -5.09 -0.11 -0.86
C LEU A 25 -6.38 -0.88 -1.09
N ARG A 26 -6.75 -1.09 -2.35
CA ARG A 26 -7.95 -1.87 -2.65
C ARG A 26 -7.82 -3.27 -2.09
N THR A 27 -6.65 -3.86 -2.25
CA THR A 27 -6.40 -5.22 -1.79
C THR A 27 -6.39 -5.31 -0.27
N VAL A 28 -5.70 -4.39 0.39
CA VAL A 28 -5.58 -4.48 1.84
C VAL A 28 -6.92 -4.21 2.51
N ARG A 29 -7.76 -3.38 1.92
CA ARG A 29 -9.06 -3.08 2.50
C ARG A 29 -10.03 -4.24 2.43
N GLN A 30 -9.72 -5.25 1.63
CA GLN A 30 -10.57 -6.43 1.58
C GLN A 30 -10.45 -7.28 2.84
N THR A 31 -9.32 -7.21 3.52
CA THR A 31 -9.09 -8.06 4.68
C THR A 31 -8.89 -7.29 5.97
N ILE A 32 -8.51 -6.03 5.90
CA ILE A 32 -8.23 -5.24 7.09
C ILE A 32 -9.24 -4.11 7.19
N ARG A 33 -9.91 -4.06 8.33
CA ARG A 33 -10.87 -3.01 8.60
C ARG A 33 -10.16 -1.79 9.16
N ASP A 34 -10.82 -0.66 9.02
CA ASP A 34 -10.38 0.58 9.67
C ASP A 34 -9.03 1.06 9.22
N VAL A 35 -8.70 0.84 7.95
CA VAL A 35 -7.52 1.48 7.39
C VAL A 35 -7.81 2.98 7.36
N ARG A 36 -6.96 3.74 8.06
CA ARG A 36 -7.21 5.16 8.26
C ARG A 36 -6.26 6.04 7.48
N VAL A 37 -4.99 5.67 7.46
CA VAL A 37 -3.97 6.50 6.86
C VAL A 37 -3.05 5.59 6.06
N ALA A 38 -2.71 6.03 4.87
CA ALA A 38 -1.74 5.35 4.03
C ALA A 38 -0.74 6.38 3.55
N GLU A 39 0.51 6.10 3.79
CA GLU A 39 1.58 7.00 3.41
C GLU A 39 2.42 6.33 2.34
N VAL A 40 2.62 7.01 1.22
CA VAL A 40 3.52 6.49 0.19
C VAL A 40 4.94 6.83 0.63
N VAL A 41 5.71 5.81 0.97
CA VAL A 41 7.04 6.03 1.52
C VAL A 41 8.13 5.82 0.49
N ARG A 42 7.84 5.16 -0.63
CA ARG A 42 8.84 4.94 -1.65
C ARG A 42 8.14 4.65 -2.97
N GLN A 43 8.74 5.13 -4.04
CA GLN A 43 8.31 4.81 -5.39
C GLN A 43 9.54 4.36 -6.15
N ASP A 44 9.41 3.28 -6.89
CA ASP A 44 10.50 2.84 -7.74
C ASP A 44 9.93 2.16 -8.97
N ILE A 45 10.82 1.73 -9.83
CA ILE A 45 10.44 1.14 -11.09
C ILE A 45 11.20 -0.18 -11.24
N HIS A 46 10.45 -1.21 -11.57
CA HIS A 46 11.03 -2.50 -11.91
C HIS A 46 11.11 -2.58 -13.43
N LEU A 47 12.30 -2.83 -13.94
CA LEU A 47 12.51 -2.93 -15.38
C LEU A 47 12.49 -4.40 -15.76
N GLU A 48 11.63 -4.72 -16.71
CA GLU A 48 11.48 -6.08 -17.15
C GLU A 48 12.41 -6.37 -18.32
N GLU A 49 12.69 -7.64 -18.52
CA GLU A 49 13.65 -8.02 -19.53
C GLU A 49 13.20 -7.68 -20.95
N ASP A 50 11.89 -7.65 -21.17
CA ASP A 50 11.37 -7.31 -22.48
C ASP A 50 11.26 -5.81 -22.72
N GLY A 51 11.77 -5.01 -21.78
CA GLY A 51 11.69 -3.57 -21.90
C GLY A 51 10.51 -2.95 -21.21
N GLY A 52 9.66 -3.75 -20.58
CA GLY A 52 8.51 -3.23 -19.89
C GLY A 52 8.89 -2.55 -18.60
N ILE A 53 7.98 -1.69 -18.16
CA ILE A 53 8.17 -0.90 -16.94
C ILE A 53 7.03 -1.21 -16.00
N ILE A 54 7.38 -1.53 -14.75
CA ILE A 54 6.39 -1.73 -13.70
C ILE A 54 6.65 -0.68 -12.63
N TYR A 55 5.66 0.15 -12.39
CA TYR A 55 5.71 1.14 -11.32
C TYR A 55 5.37 0.47 -10.00
N ARG A 56 6.15 0.75 -8.96
CA ARG A 56 5.91 0.18 -7.65
C ARG A 56 5.80 1.29 -6.63
N SER A 57 4.76 1.22 -5.81
CA SER A 57 4.58 2.15 -4.70
C SER A 57 4.60 1.35 -3.40
N LYS A 58 5.47 1.75 -2.50
CA LYS A 58 5.52 1.16 -1.17
C LYS A 58 4.79 2.08 -0.21
N LEU A 59 3.84 1.51 0.51
CA LEU A 59 3.02 2.28 1.42
C LEU A 59 3.14 1.73 2.83
N GLN A 60 3.09 2.65 3.78
CA GLN A 60 2.85 2.29 5.17
C GLN A 60 1.40 2.58 5.46
N VAL A 61 0.69 1.56 5.88
CA VAL A 61 -0.74 1.66 6.13
C VAL A 61 -0.97 1.51 7.62
N SER A 62 -1.69 2.46 8.20
CA SER A 62 -2.00 2.38 9.62
C SER A 62 -3.48 2.18 9.83
N PHE A 63 -3.78 1.40 10.82
CA PHE A 63 -5.16 1.14 11.18
C PHE A 63 -5.22 1.04 12.70
N LYS A 64 -6.40 1.37 13.20
CA LYS A 64 -6.57 1.44 14.63
C LYS A 64 -6.50 0.04 15.24
N TYR A 65 -5.67 -0.09 16.26
CA TYR A 65 -5.56 -1.34 16.96
C TYR A 65 -6.79 -1.50 17.83
N GLU A 66 -7.52 -2.56 17.61
CA GLU A 66 -8.73 -2.79 18.37
C GLU A 66 -8.42 -3.66 19.55
N SER A 67 -8.87 -3.19 20.68
CA SER A 67 -8.73 -3.95 21.88
C SER A 67 -10.09 -4.48 22.26
N ASP A 68 -10.12 -5.65 22.83
CA ASP A 68 -11.35 -6.23 23.21
C ASP A 68 -11.96 -5.62 24.40
N ARG A 69 -11.52 -4.93 24.91
CA ARG A 69 -12.10 -4.45 26.03
C ARG A 69 -12.43 -3.50 26.09
#